data_ffa30c0463727dac0d4f1909cc7b58f0
#
_entry.id   ffa30c0463727dac0d4f1909cc7b58f0
#
_cell.length_a   1.000
_cell.length_b   1.000
_cell.length_c   1.000
_cell.angle_alpha   90.00
_cell.angle_beta   90.00
_cell.angle_gamma   90.00
#
_symmetry.space_group_name_H-M   'P 1'
#
loop_
_entity.id
_entity.type
_entity.pdbx_description
1 polymer ?
#
loop_
_entity_poly.entity_id
_entity_poly.type
_entity_poly.pdbx_seq_one_letter_code
_entity_poly.pdbx_strand_id
1 'polypeptide(L)'
;MKNLSLPSIVVIFLVSIAPTVLFPMITKSQTDCKATSKKFQYNCNVLFQQKKERMSGYSGFVGAKMPSMAMAHNVKPVKFSEKEDMAGHYKFTIQLEMLGEWMFQYDISIPKRDRVMEKLIFDKTKSTASDKKHNHSHHKHSDHKHSGHDH
;
A
#
# COMPACT_ATOMS: atom_id res chain seq x y z
N MET A 1 69.66 17.71 39.33
CA MET A 1 68.24 17.36 39.32
C MET A 1 67.65 17.89 38.00
N LYS A 2 67.48 17.03 36.99
CA LYS A 2 66.97 17.42 35.68
C LYS A 2 65.47 17.06 35.58
N ASN A 3 64.60 18.07 35.49
CA ASN A 3 63.20 17.90 35.31
C ASN A 3 62.92 17.55 33.82
N LEU A 4 62.44 16.32 33.57
CA LEU A 4 61.97 15.90 32.28
C LEU A 4 60.50 16.34 32.14
N SER A 5 60.26 17.33 31.31
CA SER A 5 58.90 17.76 30.91
C SER A 5 58.39 16.82 29.82
N LEU A 6 57.36 16.04 30.11
CA LEU A 6 56.64 15.26 29.09
C LEU A 6 55.69 16.17 28.27
N PRO A 7 55.69 16.11 26.93
CA PRO A 7 54.72 16.82 26.15
C PRO A 7 53.37 16.07 26.18
N SER A 8 52.32 16.79 26.54
CA SER A 8 50.94 16.33 26.52
C SER A 8 50.46 16.16 25.05
N ILE A 9 50.33 14.93 24.60
CA ILE A 9 49.80 14.64 23.24
C ILE A 9 48.27 14.76 23.32
N VAL A 10 47.76 15.86 22.81
CA VAL A 10 46.28 16.04 22.61
C VAL A 10 45.88 15.26 21.36
N VAL A 11 45.28 14.09 21.55
CA VAL A 11 44.70 13.31 20.47
C VAL A 11 43.31 13.89 20.12
N ILE A 12 43.21 14.64 19.05
CA ILE A 12 41.96 15.15 18.50
C ILE A 12 41.26 14.03 17.73
N PHE A 13 40.20 13.42 18.33
CA PHE A 13 39.31 12.50 17.64
C PHE A 13 38.40 13.32 16.70
N LEU A 14 38.71 13.32 15.42
CA LEU A 14 37.80 13.80 14.36
C LEU A 14 36.66 12.79 14.22
N VAL A 15 35.51 13.07 14.85
CA VAL A 15 34.30 12.31 14.66
C VAL A 15 33.73 12.69 13.29
N SER A 16 33.94 11.82 12.31
CA SER A 16 33.37 11.94 10.95
C SER A 16 31.87 11.67 11.03
N ILE A 17 31.05 12.73 11.06
CA ILE A 17 29.59 12.64 10.97
C ILE A 17 29.23 12.41 9.49
N ALA A 18 29.09 11.14 9.10
CA ALA A 18 28.58 10.81 7.78
C ALA A 18 27.10 11.20 7.71
N PRO A 19 26.65 11.92 6.65
CA PRO A 19 25.23 12.22 6.50
C PRO A 19 24.48 10.92 6.22
N THR A 20 23.63 10.50 7.18
CA THR A 20 22.69 9.40 6.96
C THR A 20 21.61 9.89 6.01
N VAL A 21 21.67 9.44 4.76
CA VAL A 21 20.62 9.67 3.77
C VAL A 21 19.40 8.85 4.20
N LEU A 22 18.42 9.52 4.80
CA LEU A 22 17.13 8.95 5.14
C LEU A 22 16.32 8.78 3.85
N PHE A 23 16.37 7.61 3.24
CA PHE A 23 15.44 7.28 2.16
C PHE A 23 14.02 7.18 2.72
N PRO A 24 13.01 7.79 2.08
CA PRO A 24 11.63 7.65 2.51
C PRO A 24 11.22 6.18 2.45
N MET A 25 10.80 5.64 3.58
CA MET A 25 10.31 4.27 3.66
C MET A 25 8.86 4.25 3.19
N ILE A 26 8.62 3.66 2.02
CA ILE A 26 7.29 3.55 1.43
C ILE A 26 6.57 2.35 2.06
N THR A 27 5.42 2.62 2.68
CA THR A 27 4.49 1.59 3.16
C THR A 27 3.72 1.01 1.98
N LYS A 28 3.62 -0.31 1.92
CA LYS A 28 2.76 -1.04 0.97
C LYS A 28 1.65 -1.74 1.74
N SER A 29 0.49 -1.84 1.13
CA SER A 29 -0.63 -2.66 1.61
C SER A 29 -0.84 -3.85 0.70
N GLN A 30 -1.34 -4.94 1.27
CA GLN A 30 -1.85 -6.10 0.57
C GLN A 30 -3.15 -6.51 1.25
N THR A 31 -4.26 -6.36 0.54
CA THR A 31 -5.60 -6.58 1.09
C THR A 31 -6.28 -7.78 0.46
N ASP A 32 -6.86 -8.61 1.30
CA ASP A 32 -7.74 -9.71 0.92
C ASP A 32 -9.12 -9.51 1.55
N CYS A 33 -10.19 -9.54 0.74
CA CYS A 33 -11.56 -9.31 1.17
C CYS A 33 -12.46 -10.50 0.82
N LYS A 34 -13.27 -10.91 1.78
CA LYS A 34 -14.28 -11.95 1.62
C LYS A 34 -15.67 -11.35 1.78
N ALA A 35 -16.58 -11.69 0.86
CA ALA A 35 -17.98 -11.27 0.95
C ALA A 35 -18.64 -11.83 2.23
N THR A 36 -19.50 -11.05 2.85
CA THR A 36 -20.37 -11.47 3.95
C THR A 36 -21.73 -11.92 3.41
N SER A 37 -22.66 -12.26 4.31
CA SER A 37 -24.06 -12.54 3.94
C SER A 37 -24.82 -11.28 3.50
N LYS A 38 -24.32 -10.07 3.79
CA LYS A 38 -24.91 -8.81 3.36
C LYS A 38 -24.40 -8.41 1.99
N LYS A 39 -25.30 -7.98 1.12
CA LYS A 39 -24.97 -7.52 -0.24
C LYS A 39 -23.89 -6.43 -0.21
N PHE A 40 -22.81 -6.60 -0.97
CA PHE A 40 -21.68 -5.67 -1.09
C PHE A 40 -20.93 -5.34 0.22
N GLN A 41 -21.14 -6.12 1.28
CA GLN A 41 -20.36 -6.01 2.50
C GLN A 41 -19.22 -7.03 2.50
N TYR A 42 -18.05 -6.59 2.91
CA TYR A 42 -16.83 -7.40 2.89
C TYR A 42 -16.10 -7.32 4.22
N ASN A 43 -15.64 -8.49 4.69
CA ASN A 43 -14.64 -8.59 5.75
C ASN A 43 -13.26 -8.65 5.09
N CYS A 44 -12.44 -7.66 5.36
CA CYS A 44 -11.14 -7.51 4.75
C CYS A 44 -10.01 -7.69 5.78
N ASN A 45 -8.92 -8.29 5.31
CA ASN A 45 -7.66 -8.35 6.02
C ASN A 45 -6.63 -7.59 5.20
N VAL A 46 -5.87 -6.70 5.83
CA VAL A 46 -4.78 -5.97 5.20
C VAL A 46 -3.47 -6.24 5.93
N LEU A 47 -2.41 -6.46 5.18
CA LEU A 47 -1.04 -6.55 5.65
C LEU A 47 -0.31 -5.27 5.23
N PHE A 48 0.26 -4.54 6.20
CA PHE A 48 1.15 -3.42 5.90
C PHE A 48 2.60 -3.86 5.98
N GLN A 49 3.40 -3.44 5.00
CA GLN A 49 4.82 -3.79 4.90
C GLN A 49 5.66 -2.58 4.50
N GLN A 50 6.86 -2.50 5.10
CA GLN A 50 7.95 -1.64 4.65
C GLN A 50 9.20 -2.49 4.44
N LYS A 51 9.84 -2.41 3.27
CA LYS A 51 11.04 -3.22 2.93
C LYS A 51 10.87 -4.72 3.23
N LYS A 52 9.66 -5.29 3.03
CA LYS A 52 9.27 -6.67 3.32
C LYS A 52 9.06 -6.99 4.82
N GLU A 53 9.29 -6.05 5.71
CA GLU A 53 8.97 -6.20 7.14
C GLU A 53 7.50 -5.87 7.40
N ARG A 54 6.85 -6.65 8.24
CA ARG A 54 5.46 -6.42 8.65
C ARG A 54 5.39 -5.29 9.65
N MET A 55 4.48 -4.35 9.43
CA MET A 55 4.34 -3.16 10.25
C MET A 55 3.21 -3.35 11.27
N SER A 56 3.56 -3.54 12.54
CA SER A 56 2.62 -3.63 13.65
C SER A 56 2.40 -2.29 14.34
N GLY A 57 1.33 -2.20 15.15
CA GLY A 57 1.00 -1.00 15.91
C GLY A 57 0.40 0.14 15.08
N TYR A 58 -0.05 -0.13 13.86
CA TYR A 58 -0.73 0.87 13.04
C TYR A 58 -2.17 1.08 13.50
N SER A 59 -2.62 2.32 13.49
CA SER A 59 -4.01 2.71 13.73
C SER A 59 -4.43 3.77 12.73
N GLY A 60 -5.68 3.68 12.27
CA GLY A 60 -6.20 4.61 11.27
C GLY A 60 -7.54 4.19 10.71
N PHE A 61 -7.86 4.75 9.55
CA PHE A 61 -9.10 4.52 8.85
C PHE A 61 -8.84 4.09 7.41
N VAL A 62 -9.77 3.32 6.86
CA VAL A 62 -9.81 2.98 5.44
C VAL A 62 -11.09 3.53 4.83
N GLY A 63 -10.96 4.30 3.77
CA GLY A 63 -12.05 4.72 2.88
C GLY A 63 -11.91 4.05 1.53
N ALA A 64 -12.99 4.00 0.76
CA ALA A 64 -12.98 3.49 -0.60
C ALA A 64 -13.72 4.45 -1.53
N LYS A 65 -13.21 4.62 -2.76
CA LYS A 65 -13.82 5.43 -3.81
C LYS A 65 -13.70 4.75 -5.17
N MET A 66 -14.64 5.00 -6.07
CA MET A 66 -14.58 4.55 -7.45
C MET A 66 -14.00 5.65 -8.34
N PRO A 67 -12.76 5.53 -8.85
CA PRO A 67 -12.14 6.58 -9.65
C PRO A 67 -12.80 6.78 -11.02
N SER A 68 -13.47 5.73 -11.55
CA SER A 68 -14.10 5.72 -12.85
C SER A 68 -15.46 6.40 -12.91
N MET A 69 -16.00 6.85 -11.76
CA MET A 69 -17.31 7.47 -11.70
C MET A 69 -17.24 8.96 -11.40
N ALA A 70 -17.91 9.78 -12.25
CA ALA A 70 -17.96 11.24 -12.11
C ALA A 70 -18.75 11.69 -10.86
N MET A 71 -19.73 10.94 -10.44
CA MET A 71 -20.44 11.11 -9.16
C MET A 71 -19.70 10.29 -8.12
N ALA A 72 -19.22 10.96 -7.09
CA ALA A 72 -18.39 10.34 -6.08
C ALA A 72 -19.16 9.31 -5.24
N HIS A 73 -18.98 8.04 -5.55
CA HIS A 73 -19.31 6.96 -4.63
C HIS A 73 -18.18 6.89 -3.58
N ASN A 74 -18.37 7.63 -2.51
CA ASN A 74 -17.44 7.67 -1.38
C ASN A 74 -18.01 6.86 -0.23
N VAL A 75 -17.35 5.76 0.05
CA VAL A 75 -17.69 4.94 1.20
C VAL A 75 -17.19 5.63 2.48
N LYS A 76 -18.07 5.71 3.48
CA LYS A 76 -17.71 6.26 4.80
C LYS A 76 -16.49 5.52 5.36
N PRO A 77 -15.44 6.22 5.76
CA PRO A 77 -14.25 5.58 6.31
C PRO A 77 -14.56 4.73 7.54
N VAL A 78 -13.96 3.54 7.59
CA VAL A 78 -14.08 2.61 8.71
C VAL A 78 -12.71 2.42 9.38
N LYS A 79 -12.69 2.22 10.69
CA LYS A 79 -11.47 1.97 11.43
C LYS A 79 -10.97 0.56 11.15
N PHE A 80 -9.68 0.38 10.90
CA PHE A 80 -9.02 -0.92 10.91
C PHE A 80 -8.37 -1.18 12.27
N SER A 81 -8.30 -2.46 12.68
CA SER A 81 -7.67 -2.89 13.93
C SER A 81 -6.73 -4.05 13.68
N GLU A 82 -5.60 -4.04 14.35
CA GLU A 82 -4.62 -5.15 14.30
C GLU A 82 -5.24 -6.42 14.89
N LYS A 83 -4.86 -7.57 14.34
CA LYS A 83 -5.25 -8.87 14.87
C LYS A 83 -4.35 -9.23 16.05
N GLU A 84 -4.95 -9.72 17.12
CA GLU A 84 -4.24 -10.08 18.35
C GLU A 84 -3.21 -11.21 18.15
N ASP A 85 -3.52 -12.13 17.24
CA ASP A 85 -2.73 -13.34 16.95
C ASP A 85 -1.74 -13.17 15.79
N MET A 86 -1.80 -12.04 15.05
CA MET A 86 -1.02 -11.85 13.83
C MET A 86 -0.51 -10.42 13.70
N ALA A 87 0.68 -10.14 14.26
CA ALA A 87 1.32 -8.83 14.15
C ALA A 87 1.48 -8.36 12.70
N GLY A 88 1.12 -7.10 12.43
CA GLY A 88 1.15 -6.48 11.12
C GLY A 88 -0.03 -6.82 10.22
N HIS A 89 -0.96 -7.67 10.66
CA HIS A 89 -2.22 -7.96 9.98
C HIS A 89 -3.37 -7.22 10.65
N TYR A 90 -4.17 -6.54 9.84
CA TYR A 90 -5.30 -5.75 10.32
C TYR A 90 -6.60 -6.24 9.71
N LYS A 91 -7.70 -6.04 10.42
CA LYS A 91 -9.05 -6.40 9.97
C LYS A 91 -9.97 -5.18 9.96
N PHE A 92 -10.90 -5.17 9.03
CA PHE A 92 -11.99 -4.20 8.96
C PHE A 92 -13.17 -4.78 8.17
N THR A 93 -14.34 -4.21 8.38
CA THR A 93 -15.54 -4.53 7.58
C THR A 93 -15.95 -3.28 6.83
N ILE A 94 -16.13 -3.39 5.52
CA ILE A 94 -16.50 -2.27 4.67
C ILE A 94 -17.78 -2.60 3.88
N GLN A 95 -18.66 -1.61 3.73
CA GLN A 95 -19.85 -1.68 2.92
C GLN A 95 -19.60 -0.87 1.65
N LEU A 96 -19.51 -1.55 0.52
CA LEU A 96 -19.46 -0.93 -0.80
C LEU A 96 -20.88 -0.71 -1.34
N GLU A 97 -21.03 0.09 -2.38
CA GLU A 97 -22.32 0.36 -3.00
C GLU A 97 -22.59 -0.57 -4.19
N MET A 98 -21.53 -1.02 -4.87
CA MET A 98 -21.62 -1.87 -6.04
C MET A 98 -20.34 -2.67 -6.29
N LEU A 99 -20.40 -3.59 -7.25
CA LEU A 99 -19.23 -4.27 -7.80
C LEU A 99 -18.44 -3.32 -8.71
N GLY A 100 -17.17 -3.61 -8.91
CA GLY A 100 -16.29 -2.87 -9.81
C GLY A 100 -14.92 -2.61 -9.22
N GLU A 101 -14.21 -1.66 -9.80
CA GLU A 101 -12.87 -1.25 -9.39
C GLU A 101 -12.98 -0.15 -8.32
N TRP A 102 -12.37 -0.39 -7.16
CA TRP A 102 -12.33 0.52 -6.04
C TRP A 102 -10.90 0.87 -5.66
N MET A 103 -10.66 2.13 -5.37
CA MET A 103 -9.43 2.62 -4.77
C MET A 103 -9.63 2.71 -3.26
N PHE A 104 -8.95 1.83 -2.52
CA PHE A 104 -8.89 1.88 -1.06
C PHE A 104 -7.80 2.86 -0.64
N GLN A 105 -8.14 3.73 0.30
CA GLN A 105 -7.23 4.70 0.89
C GLN A 105 -7.11 4.42 2.38
N TYR A 106 -5.93 4.01 2.81
CA TYR A 106 -5.60 3.79 4.21
C TYR A 106 -4.93 5.05 4.75
N ASP A 107 -5.62 5.75 5.63
CA ASP A 107 -5.10 6.91 6.35
C ASP A 107 -4.58 6.43 7.71
N ILE A 108 -3.28 6.19 7.79
CA ILE A 108 -2.58 5.74 9.00
C ILE A 108 -2.30 6.97 9.86
N SER A 109 -2.67 6.91 11.16
CA SER A 109 -2.47 8.00 12.11
C SER A 109 -1.33 7.72 13.09
N ILE A 110 -1.10 6.45 13.43
CA ILE A 110 -0.11 5.97 14.39
C ILE A 110 0.71 4.85 13.74
N PRO A 111 2.03 4.77 14.00
CA PRO A 111 2.88 5.64 14.85
C PRO A 111 3.23 6.97 14.18
N LYS A 112 3.18 7.03 12.86
CA LYS A 112 3.45 8.21 12.04
C LYS A 112 2.35 8.32 10.99
N ARG A 113 1.94 9.55 10.68
CA ARG A 113 0.97 9.79 9.59
C ARG A 113 1.54 9.31 8.27
N ASP A 114 0.76 8.46 7.62
CA ASP A 114 1.07 7.92 6.29
C ASP A 114 -0.24 7.66 5.53
N ARG A 115 -0.17 7.62 4.21
CA ARG A 115 -1.30 7.31 3.34
C ARG A 115 -0.91 6.27 2.32
N VAL A 116 -1.62 5.16 2.35
CA VAL A 116 -1.42 4.06 1.41
C VAL A 116 -2.65 3.92 0.54
N MET A 117 -2.45 3.72 -0.76
CA MET A 117 -3.54 3.52 -1.71
C MET A 117 -3.39 2.16 -2.39
N GLU A 118 -4.49 1.44 -2.50
CA GLU A 118 -4.54 0.11 -3.10
C GLU A 118 -5.79 -0.02 -3.98
N LYS A 119 -5.60 -0.56 -5.17
CA LYS A 119 -6.67 -0.82 -6.12
C LYS A 119 -7.17 -2.25 -5.93
N LEU A 120 -8.47 -2.42 -5.70
CA LEU A 120 -9.14 -3.70 -5.56
C LEU A 120 -10.28 -3.83 -6.56
N ILE A 121 -10.48 -5.04 -7.10
CA ILE A 121 -11.55 -5.34 -8.04
C ILE A 121 -12.50 -6.34 -7.39
N PHE A 122 -13.76 -5.95 -7.29
CA PHE A 122 -14.85 -6.77 -6.77
C PHE A 122 -15.74 -7.21 -7.93
N ASP A 123 -15.84 -8.51 -8.18
CA ASP A 123 -16.65 -9.09 -9.24
C ASP A 123 -17.54 -10.23 -8.69
N LYS A 124 -18.49 -10.70 -9.52
CA LYS A 124 -19.42 -11.76 -9.13
C LYS A 124 -18.77 -13.15 -9.03
N THR A 125 -17.62 -13.33 -9.66
CA THR A 125 -16.97 -14.66 -9.81
C THR A 125 -15.98 -14.93 -8.68
N LYS A 126 -15.54 -13.88 -7.99
CA LYS A 126 -14.59 -13.98 -6.89
C LYS A 126 -15.20 -13.40 -5.62
N SER A 127 -15.41 -14.25 -4.65
CA SER A 127 -15.70 -13.81 -3.26
C SER A 127 -14.49 -13.15 -2.59
N THR A 128 -13.40 -12.99 -3.34
CA THR A 128 -12.14 -12.41 -2.86
C THR A 128 -11.71 -11.33 -3.85
N ALA A 129 -11.45 -10.12 -3.37
CA ALA A 129 -10.77 -9.09 -4.14
C ALA A 129 -9.29 -9.47 -4.23
N SER A 130 -8.76 -9.57 -5.43
CA SER A 130 -7.34 -9.86 -5.68
C SER A 130 -6.75 -8.77 -6.57
N ASP A 131 -5.60 -8.30 -6.19
CA ASP A 131 -4.82 -7.37 -7.00
C ASP A 131 -4.33 -8.08 -8.27
N LYS A 132 -4.98 -7.81 -9.42
CA LYS A 132 -4.48 -8.30 -10.70
C LYS A 132 -3.36 -7.39 -11.17
N LYS A 133 -2.12 -7.86 -11.03
CA LYS A 133 -0.98 -7.36 -11.81
C LYS A 133 -1.39 -7.25 -13.28
N HIS A 134 -1.49 -6.03 -13.81
CA HIS A 134 -1.65 -5.81 -15.24
C HIS A 134 -0.41 -6.31 -15.99
N ASN A 135 -0.50 -7.50 -16.57
CA ASN A 135 0.37 -7.87 -17.68
C ASN A 135 -0.16 -7.14 -18.92
N HIS A 136 0.53 -6.11 -19.37
CA HIS A 136 0.36 -5.56 -20.69
C HIS A 136 0.82 -6.59 -21.71
N SER A 137 -0.11 -7.40 -22.22
CA SER A 137 0.12 -8.17 -23.45
C SER A 137 0.06 -7.19 -24.61
N HIS A 138 1.19 -7.05 -25.30
CA HIS A 138 1.28 -6.34 -26.57
C HIS A 138 0.28 -6.94 -27.56
N HIS A 139 -0.72 -6.17 -27.95
CA HIS A 139 -1.51 -6.48 -29.13
C HIS A 139 -0.61 -6.31 -30.35
N LYS A 140 -0.27 -7.44 -30.98
CA LYS A 140 0.26 -7.47 -32.35
C LYS A 140 -0.83 -6.90 -33.25
N HIS A 141 -0.57 -5.74 -33.88
CA HIS A 141 -1.32 -5.30 -35.05
C HIS A 141 -1.10 -6.31 -36.19
N SER A 142 -2.16 -6.98 -36.57
CA SER A 142 -2.20 -7.74 -37.83
C SER A 142 -2.48 -6.75 -38.94
N ASP A 143 -1.52 -6.64 -39.88
CA ASP A 143 -1.64 -5.88 -41.12
C ASP A 143 -2.82 -6.40 -41.94
N HIS A 144 -3.83 -5.56 -42.12
CA HIS A 144 -4.85 -5.79 -43.15
C HIS A 144 -4.30 -5.38 -44.53
N LYS A 145 -3.94 -6.39 -45.34
CA LYS A 145 -3.74 -6.26 -46.78
C LYS A 145 -5.05 -5.81 -47.42
N HIS A 146 -5.08 -4.58 -47.95
CA HIS A 146 -6.07 -4.18 -48.92
C HIS A 146 -5.70 -4.77 -50.27
N SER A 147 -6.49 -5.73 -50.73
CA SER A 147 -6.51 -6.18 -52.13
C SER A 147 -7.32 -5.17 -52.97
N GLY A 148 -6.68 -4.61 -54.02
CA GLY A 148 -7.31 -3.70 -54.94
C GLY A 148 -8.40 -4.41 -55.76
N HIS A 149 -9.45 -3.66 -56.11
CA HIS A 149 -10.38 -3.97 -57.16
C HIS A 149 -10.19 -2.91 -58.27
N ASP A 150 -9.66 -3.38 -59.40
CA ASP A 150 -9.77 -2.70 -60.68
C ASP A 150 -11.21 -2.86 -61.22
N HIS A 151 -11.82 -1.74 -61.60
CA HIS A 151 -12.74 -1.58 -62.74
C HIS A 151 -12.82 -0.11 -63.12
#